data_0c16bc91d09cef3891554c91d3b46405
#
_entry.id   0c16bc91d09cef3891554c91d3b46405
#
_cell.length_a   1.000
_cell.length_b   1.000
_cell.length_c   1.000
_cell.angle_alpha   90.00
_cell.angle_beta   90.00
_cell.angle_gamma   90.00
#
_symmetry.space_group_name_H-M   'P 1'
#
loop_
_entity.id
_entity.type
_entity.pdbx_description
1 polymer ?
#
loop_
_entity_poly.entity_id
_entity_poly.type
_entity_poly.pdbx_seq_one_letter_code
_entity_poly.pdbx_strand_id
1 'polypeptide(L)'
;MIQGKTIVITGAANGIGRAWAEMFKVDGAEVIACDKDEKKLQELDELGMTTVLADVSKPKEVEGFIKLAVKEKGKIDVLFNNAGMGFGYKLENSPDGGFEHHVAVHLFGAVYGMRYAIPYMREQGFGRIINTISRNAETDVPTTSAYAAAKAGIWSTSRVAAKEVADADILINMLIPGPTNTQIWGKEMRHLQDPKETYPTAKMLALLEKGGPSGKVFWGEKEYPMFAEENEILKKGP
;
A
#
# COMPACT_ATOMS: atom_id res chain seq x y z
N MET A 1 -7.30 -18.99 -3.56
CA MET A 1 -7.08 -19.15 -2.09
C MET A 1 -5.83 -18.39 -1.69
N ILE A 2 -5.77 -17.86 -0.46
CA ILE A 2 -4.59 -17.14 0.09
C ILE A 2 -3.48 -18.12 0.49
N GLN A 3 -3.84 -19.29 0.94
CA GLN A 3 -2.88 -20.29 1.40
C GLN A 3 -1.72 -20.54 0.41
N GLY A 4 -0.49 -20.45 0.88
CA GLY A 4 0.73 -20.65 0.10
C GLY A 4 1.10 -19.51 -0.87
N LYS A 5 0.35 -18.39 -0.88
CA LYS A 5 0.75 -17.18 -1.62
C LYS A 5 1.85 -16.43 -0.87
N THR A 6 2.83 -15.96 -1.59
CA THR A 6 3.87 -15.05 -1.07
C THR A 6 3.37 -13.61 -1.15
N ILE A 7 3.20 -12.99 0.01
CA ILE A 7 2.65 -11.64 0.16
C ILE A 7 3.68 -10.73 0.82
N VAL A 8 4.10 -9.70 0.11
CA VAL A 8 5.01 -8.66 0.61
C VAL A 8 4.17 -7.46 1.05
N ILE A 9 4.40 -6.96 2.27
CA ILE A 9 3.66 -5.81 2.82
C ILE A 9 4.67 -4.79 3.35
N THR A 10 4.62 -3.57 2.85
CA THR A 10 5.41 -2.45 3.37
C THR A 10 4.62 -1.68 4.42
N GLY A 11 5.31 -1.12 5.43
CA GLY A 11 4.65 -0.49 6.57
C GLY A 11 3.93 -1.53 7.45
N ALA A 12 4.51 -2.73 7.57
CA ALA A 12 3.88 -3.89 8.19
C ALA A 12 3.99 -3.93 9.71
N ALA A 13 4.82 -3.09 10.32
CA ALA A 13 5.01 -3.12 11.77
C ALA A 13 3.85 -2.48 12.55
N ASN A 14 3.01 -1.67 11.89
CA ASN A 14 1.96 -0.87 12.55
C ASN A 14 0.67 -0.79 11.74
N GLY A 15 -0.41 -0.43 12.45
CA GLY A 15 -1.69 -0.03 11.87
C GLY A 15 -2.24 -1.02 10.85
N ILE A 16 -2.62 -0.51 9.68
CA ILE A 16 -3.24 -1.30 8.61
C ILE A 16 -2.31 -2.40 8.09
N GLY A 17 -1.04 -2.08 7.84
CA GLY A 17 -0.07 -3.05 7.33
C GLY A 17 0.14 -4.22 8.29
N ARG A 18 0.20 -3.95 9.61
CA ARG A 18 0.28 -4.99 10.64
C ARG A 18 -0.97 -5.86 10.67
N ALA A 19 -2.14 -5.24 10.65
CA ALA A 19 -3.40 -5.99 10.63
C ALA A 19 -3.48 -6.93 9.41
N TRP A 20 -3.07 -6.45 8.23
CA TRP A 20 -3.01 -7.29 7.04
C TRP A 20 -1.99 -8.41 7.17
N ALA A 21 -0.78 -8.12 7.66
CA ALA A 21 0.26 -9.12 7.85
C ALA A 21 -0.20 -10.27 8.76
N GLU A 22 -0.80 -9.93 9.91
CA GLU A 22 -1.34 -10.91 10.85
C GLU A 22 -2.49 -11.73 10.24
N MET A 23 -3.45 -11.08 9.56
CA MET A 23 -4.60 -11.76 8.98
C MET A 23 -4.24 -12.62 7.77
N PHE A 24 -3.34 -12.18 6.90
CA PHE A 24 -2.83 -13.00 5.81
C PHE A 24 -2.04 -14.20 6.32
N LYS A 25 -1.26 -14.04 7.39
CA LYS A 25 -0.57 -15.15 8.04
C LYS A 25 -1.55 -16.19 8.58
N VAL A 26 -2.63 -15.76 9.24
CA VAL A 26 -3.71 -16.64 9.72
C VAL A 26 -4.38 -17.38 8.56
N ASP A 27 -4.58 -16.74 7.41
CA ASP A 27 -5.13 -17.34 6.20
C ASP A 27 -4.13 -18.27 5.46
N GLY A 28 -2.93 -18.47 6.01
CA GLY A 28 -1.93 -19.41 5.50
C GLY A 28 -1.01 -18.84 4.40
N ALA A 29 -0.88 -17.53 4.28
CA ALA A 29 0.10 -16.90 3.39
C ALA A 29 1.53 -17.00 3.96
N GLU A 30 2.51 -16.99 3.05
CA GLU A 30 3.91 -16.70 3.33
C GLU A 30 4.09 -15.17 3.33
N VAL A 31 4.06 -14.56 4.52
CA VAL A 31 4.12 -13.09 4.66
C VAL A 31 5.56 -12.63 4.83
N ILE A 32 5.92 -11.60 4.05
CA ILE A 32 7.17 -10.85 4.18
C ILE A 32 6.80 -9.44 4.61
N ALA A 33 7.07 -9.14 5.87
CA ALA A 33 6.73 -7.90 6.53
C ALA A 33 7.93 -6.93 6.48
N CYS A 34 7.77 -5.79 5.80
CA CYS A 34 8.81 -4.79 5.65
C CYS A 34 8.43 -3.51 6.40
N ASP A 35 9.32 -3.00 7.23
CA ASP A 35 9.14 -1.73 7.96
C ASP A 35 10.49 -1.16 8.39
N LYS A 36 10.51 0.08 8.86
CA LYS A 36 11.67 0.72 9.50
C LYS A 36 11.68 0.59 11.03
N ASP A 37 10.61 0.08 11.65
CA ASP A 37 10.48 -0.14 13.08
C ASP A 37 10.96 -1.56 13.45
N GLU A 38 12.26 -1.69 13.70
CA GLU A 38 12.92 -2.97 14.00
C GLU A 38 12.27 -3.69 15.18
N LYS A 39 11.95 -2.95 16.26
CA LYS A 39 11.38 -3.54 17.47
C LYS A 39 10.03 -4.21 17.21
N LYS A 40 9.17 -3.57 16.42
CA LYS A 40 7.87 -4.13 16.09
C LYS A 40 7.94 -5.20 15.01
N LEU A 41 8.95 -5.17 14.15
CA LEU A 41 9.22 -6.28 13.24
C LEU A 41 9.58 -7.56 13.98
N GLN A 42 10.31 -7.48 15.11
CA GLN A 42 10.62 -8.65 15.94
C GLN A 42 9.34 -9.34 16.45
N GLU A 43 8.31 -8.57 16.81
CA GLU A 43 7.02 -9.15 17.21
C GLU A 43 6.36 -9.96 16.08
N LEU A 44 6.52 -9.54 14.81
CA LEU A 44 6.00 -10.27 13.65
C LEU A 44 6.86 -11.50 13.31
N ASP A 45 8.17 -11.42 13.53
CA ASP A 45 9.08 -12.57 13.40
C ASP A 45 8.70 -13.68 14.38
N GLU A 46 8.40 -13.33 15.63
CA GLU A 46 7.90 -14.28 16.66
C GLU A 46 6.58 -14.95 16.25
N LEU A 47 5.78 -14.30 15.40
CA LEU A 47 4.58 -14.89 14.78
C LEU A 47 4.90 -15.75 13.53
N GLY A 48 6.17 -15.98 13.23
CA GLY A 48 6.65 -16.82 12.13
C GLY A 48 6.51 -16.17 10.75
N MET A 49 6.59 -14.85 10.67
CA MET A 49 6.69 -14.13 9.39
C MET A 49 8.17 -13.90 9.05
N THR A 50 8.47 -13.73 7.77
CA THR A 50 9.77 -13.21 7.36
C THR A 50 9.74 -11.69 7.51
N THR A 51 10.66 -11.11 8.28
CA THR A 51 10.70 -9.66 8.52
C THR A 51 11.93 -9.02 7.88
N VAL A 52 11.77 -7.80 7.37
CA VAL A 52 12.85 -7.05 6.74
C VAL A 52 12.85 -5.59 7.21
N LEU A 53 13.95 -5.19 7.83
CA LEU A 53 14.17 -3.79 8.16
C LEU A 53 14.49 -3.01 6.88
N ALA A 54 13.60 -2.10 6.48
CA ALA A 54 13.75 -1.33 5.26
C ALA A 54 13.01 0.01 5.31
N ASP A 55 13.63 1.04 4.75
CA ASP A 55 13.03 2.35 4.48
C ASP A 55 12.62 2.43 3.00
N VAL A 56 11.31 2.48 2.75
CA VAL A 56 10.76 2.52 1.38
C VAL A 56 11.14 3.76 0.59
N SER A 57 11.61 4.83 1.23
CA SER A 57 12.13 6.02 0.56
C SER A 57 13.48 5.77 -0.13
N LYS A 58 14.13 4.65 0.17
CA LYS A 58 15.45 4.26 -0.35
C LYS A 58 15.32 3.15 -1.39
N PRO A 59 15.59 3.42 -2.67
CA PRO A 59 15.35 2.46 -3.75
C PRO A 59 16.13 1.15 -3.58
N LYS A 60 17.36 1.19 -3.05
CA LYS A 60 18.18 -0.01 -2.83
C LYS A 60 17.63 -0.92 -1.72
N GLU A 61 16.99 -0.34 -0.70
CA GLU A 61 16.36 -1.12 0.37
C GLU A 61 15.08 -1.80 -0.14
N VAL A 62 14.30 -1.09 -0.99
CA VAL A 62 13.14 -1.69 -1.68
C VAL A 62 13.57 -2.82 -2.62
N GLU A 63 14.59 -2.61 -3.43
CA GLU A 63 15.18 -3.65 -4.27
C GLU A 63 15.61 -4.86 -3.44
N GLY A 64 16.24 -4.60 -2.28
CA GLY A 64 16.72 -5.61 -1.36
C GLY A 64 15.62 -6.54 -0.85
N PHE A 65 14.53 -6.01 -0.32
CA PHE A 65 13.46 -6.87 0.21
C PHE A 65 12.68 -7.60 -0.89
N ILE A 66 12.52 -7.00 -2.07
CA ILE A 66 11.94 -7.70 -3.22
C ILE A 66 12.81 -8.90 -3.63
N LYS A 67 14.11 -8.69 -3.76
CA LYS A 67 15.06 -9.80 -4.07
C LYS A 67 15.06 -10.89 -3.00
N LEU A 68 14.98 -10.49 -1.72
CA LEU A 68 14.93 -11.44 -0.62
C LEU A 68 13.65 -12.29 -0.70
N ALA A 69 12.49 -11.67 -0.99
CA ALA A 69 11.23 -12.38 -1.17
C ALA A 69 11.33 -13.46 -2.25
N VAL A 70 11.87 -13.10 -3.41
CA VAL A 70 12.08 -14.06 -4.51
C VAL A 70 13.09 -15.13 -4.14
N LYS A 71 14.20 -14.76 -3.49
CA LYS A 71 15.24 -15.72 -3.07
C LYS A 71 14.70 -16.77 -2.10
N GLU A 72 13.93 -16.37 -1.11
CA GLU A 72 13.47 -17.26 -0.04
C GLU A 72 12.18 -18.02 -0.37
N LYS A 73 11.29 -17.42 -1.15
CA LYS A 73 9.98 -17.99 -1.46
C LYS A 73 9.81 -18.38 -2.93
N GLY A 74 10.79 -18.09 -3.78
CA GLY A 74 10.77 -18.38 -5.21
C GLY A 74 9.85 -17.47 -6.04
N LYS A 75 9.04 -16.63 -5.40
CA LYS A 75 8.02 -15.79 -6.09
C LYS A 75 7.53 -14.65 -5.22
N ILE A 76 6.81 -13.70 -5.84
CA ILE A 76 5.97 -12.70 -5.17
C ILE A 76 4.60 -12.72 -5.81
N ASP A 77 3.61 -13.33 -5.14
CA ASP A 77 2.25 -13.35 -5.66
C ASP A 77 1.56 -11.98 -5.49
N VAL A 78 1.77 -11.32 -4.34
CA VAL A 78 1.11 -10.07 -4.01
C VAL A 78 2.09 -9.09 -3.36
N LEU A 79 2.02 -7.83 -3.78
CA LEU A 79 2.73 -6.71 -3.16
C LEU A 79 1.73 -5.66 -2.67
N PHE A 80 1.76 -5.35 -1.38
CA PHE A 80 1.08 -4.21 -0.80
C PHE A 80 2.08 -3.07 -0.55
N ASN A 81 2.03 -2.03 -1.37
CA ASN A 81 2.70 -0.76 -1.11
C ASN A 81 1.82 0.07 -0.16
N ASN A 82 1.98 -0.20 1.13
CA ASN A 82 1.13 0.39 2.17
C ASN A 82 1.90 1.37 3.07
N ALA A 83 3.22 1.31 3.11
CA ALA A 83 4.02 2.20 3.95
C ALA A 83 3.63 3.67 3.79
N GLY A 84 3.53 4.36 4.90
CA GLY A 84 3.13 5.75 4.93
C GLY A 84 3.41 6.41 6.28
N MET A 85 3.23 7.71 6.32
CA MET A 85 3.41 8.53 7.51
C MET A 85 2.25 9.52 7.66
N GLY A 86 2.15 10.14 8.84
CA GLY A 86 1.09 11.08 9.17
C GLY A 86 1.07 12.33 8.31
N PHE A 87 0.00 13.10 8.49
CA PHE A 87 -0.25 14.34 7.76
C PHE A 87 0.79 15.42 8.10
N GLY A 88 0.90 16.40 7.19
CA GLY A 88 1.96 17.37 7.21
C GLY A 88 1.58 18.69 7.86
N TYR A 89 1.78 19.78 7.12
CA TYR A 89 1.79 21.16 7.59
C TYR A 89 0.97 22.01 6.61
N LYS A 90 0.57 23.22 7.05
CA LYS A 90 0.22 24.25 6.07
C LYS A 90 1.39 24.42 5.12
N LEU A 91 1.13 24.60 3.83
CA LEU A 91 2.18 24.68 2.81
C LEU A 91 3.23 25.74 3.14
N GLU A 92 2.79 26.90 3.59
CA GLU A 92 3.65 28.03 4.02
C GLU A 92 4.53 27.73 5.25
N ASN A 93 4.17 26.70 6.04
CA ASN A 93 4.87 26.30 7.26
C ASN A 93 5.55 24.93 7.11
N SER A 94 5.63 24.41 5.90
CA SER A 94 6.33 23.14 5.65
C SER A 94 7.81 23.30 5.96
N PRO A 95 8.39 22.46 6.82
CA PRO A 95 9.83 22.51 7.07
C PRO A 95 10.58 22.08 5.81
N ASP A 96 11.82 22.56 5.67
CA ASP A 96 12.71 22.14 4.58
C ASP A 96 12.84 20.62 4.53
N GLY A 97 12.66 20.04 3.36
CA GLY A 97 12.64 18.58 3.16
C GLY A 97 11.38 17.87 3.64
N GLY A 98 10.43 18.53 4.28
CA GLY A 98 9.21 17.90 4.79
C GLY A 98 8.27 17.44 3.68
N PHE A 99 8.07 18.27 2.67
CA PHE A 99 7.27 17.91 1.49
C PHE A 99 7.92 16.74 0.71
N GLU A 100 9.21 16.86 0.46
CA GLU A 100 10.01 15.85 -0.25
C GLU A 100 10.00 14.51 0.48
N HIS A 101 10.06 14.53 1.81
CA HIS A 101 10.01 13.30 2.61
C HIS A 101 8.66 12.58 2.48
N HIS A 102 7.54 13.31 2.51
CA HIS A 102 6.22 12.73 2.23
C HIS A 102 6.16 12.09 0.85
N VAL A 103 6.63 12.79 -0.17
CA VAL A 103 6.67 12.27 -1.55
C VAL A 103 7.59 11.04 -1.63
N ALA A 104 8.75 11.08 -0.98
CA ALA A 104 9.70 9.96 -0.98
C ALA A 104 9.12 8.69 -0.34
N VAL A 105 8.46 8.82 0.81
CA VAL A 105 7.89 7.66 1.51
C VAL A 105 6.65 7.13 0.78
N HIS A 106 5.69 7.99 0.48
CA HIS A 106 4.41 7.57 -0.07
C HIS A 106 4.49 7.23 -1.56
N LEU A 107 4.90 8.21 -2.39
CA LEU A 107 4.90 8.06 -3.85
C LEU A 107 6.07 7.21 -4.33
N PHE A 108 7.29 7.60 -3.98
CA PHE A 108 8.46 6.86 -4.47
C PHE A 108 8.54 5.46 -3.87
N GLY A 109 8.11 5.25 -2.62
CA GLY A 109 8.01 3.92 -2.06
C GLY A 109 7.13 2.98 -2.90
N ALA A 110 5.95 3.45 -3.31
CA ALA A 110 5.06 2.69 -4.18
C ALA A 110 5.65 2.50 -5.59
N VAL A 111 6.27 3.54 -6.16
CA VAL A 111 6.93 3.48 -7.48
C VAL A 111 8.07 2.46 -7.45
N TYR A 112 8.93 2.47 -6.43
CA TYR A 112 10.03 1.50 -6.30
C TYR A 112 9.50 0.09 -6.11
N GLY A 113 8.45 -0.10 -5.28
CA GLY A 113 7.79 -1.39 -5.12
C GLY A 113 7.31 -1.95 -6.46
N MET A 114 6.57 -1.17 -7.26
CA MET A 114 6.14 -1.56 -8.60
C MET A 114 7.33 -1.85 -9.52
N ARG A 115 8.29 -0.93 -9.57
CA ARG A 115 9.49 -1.02 -10.44
C ARG A 115 10.26 -2.33 -10.24
N TYR A 116 10.47 -2.73 -8.99
CA TYR A 116 11.29 -3.90 -8.69
C TYR A 116 10.50 -5.21 -8.66
N ALA A 117 9.20 -5.18 -8.37
CA ALA A 117 8.38 -6.39 -8.35
C ALA A 117 7.91 -6.83 -9.76
N ILE A 118 7.55 -5.89 -10.64
CA ILE A 118 7.01 -6.18 -11.97
C ILE A 118 7.89 -7.14 -12.79
N PRO A 119 9.21 -6.99 -12.87
CA PRO A 119 10.05 -7.92 -13.63
C PRO A 119 9.91 -9.37 -13.17
N TYR A 120 9.93 -9.63 -11.86
CA TYR A 120 9.74 -10.96 -11.29
C TYR A 120 8.33 -11.49 -11.50
N MET A 121 7.31 -10.64 -11.37
CA MET A 121 5.92 -11.00 -11.65
C MET A 121 5.70 -11.35 -13.12
N ARG A 122 6.41 -10.69 -14.05
CA ARG A 122 6.42 -11.06 -15.47
C ARG A 122 7.06 -12.41 -15.72
N GLU A 123 8.22 -12.66 -15.11
CA GLU A 123 8.95 -13.93 -15.24
C GLU A 123 8.13 -15.11 -14.70
N GLN A 124 7.46 -14.94 -13.56
CA GLN A 124 6.62 -15.97 -12.96
C GLN A 124 5.22 -16.10 -13.62
N GLY A 125 4.82 -15.14 -14.48
CA GLY A 125 3.54 -15.14 -15.20
C GLY A 125 2.32 -14.73 -14.36
N PHE A 126 2.51 -14.14 -13.17
CA PHE A 126 1.42 -13.76 -12.27
C PHE A 126 1.87 -12.61 -11.33
N GLY A 127 0.97 -11.68 -11.00
CA GLY A 127 1.23 -10.67 -9.98
C GLY A 127 -0.01 -9.86 -9.60
N ARG A 128 -0.10 -9.48 -8.33
CA ARG A 128 -1.09 -8.53 -7.83
C ARG A 128 -0.39 -7.44 -7.03
N ILE A 129 -0.54 -6.20 -7.46
CA ILE A 129 0.05 -5.04 -6.76
C ILE A 129 -1.08 -4.15 -6.27
N ILE A 130 -1.07 -3.87 -4.98
CA ILE A 130 -2.06 -3.03 -4.34
C ILE A 130 -1.35 -1.84 -3.69
N ASN A 131 -1.67 -0.63 -4.18
CA ASN A 131 -1.12 0.61 -3.66
C ASN A 131 -2.12 1.29 -2.73
N THR A 132 -1.76 1.54 -1.47
CA THR A 132 -2.62 2.25 -0.52
C THR A 132 -2.71 3.72 -0.90
N ILE A 133 -3.92 4.16 -1.23
CA ILE A 133 -4.26 5.52 -1.62
C ILE A 133 -5.18 6.16 -0.59
N SER A 134 -5.56 7.40 -0.79
CA SER A 134 -6.47 8.15 0.09
C SER A 134 -7.35 9.10 -0.70
N ARG A 135 -8.56 9.33 -0.21
CA ARG A 135 -9.43 10.38 -0.72
C ARG A 135 -8.84 11.79 -0.59
N ASN A 136 -7.86 11.99 0.32
CA ASN A 136 -7.15 13.27 0.41
C ASN A 136 -6.45 13.67 -0.89
N ALA A 137 -6.30 12.78 -1.86
CA ALA A 137 -5.82 13.13 -3.18
C ALA A 137 -6.81 14.03 -3.97
N GLU A 138 -8.09 14.07 -3.58
CA GLU A 138 -9.16 14.78 -4.29
C GLU A 138 -10.08 15.63 -3.38
N THR A 139 -9.84 15.67 -2.07
CA THR A 139 -10.77 16.31 -1.11
C THR A 139 -10.25 17.61 -0.49
N ASP A 140 -9.14 18.13 -0.97
CA ASP A 140 -8.59 19.46 -0.63
C ASP A 140 -8.48 19.75 0.88
N VAL A 141 -8.14 18.74 1.67
CA VAL A 141 -8.04 18.87 3.13
C VAL A 141 -6.84 19.78 3.48
N PRO A 142 -7.05 20.89 4.21
CA PRO A 142 -5.96 21.77 4.62
C PRO A 142 -4.87 21.01 5.39
N THR A 143 -3.63 21.45 5.28
CA THR A 143 -2.42 20.86 5.92
C THR A 143 -1.94 19.54 5.34
N THR A 144 -2.59 19.02 4.28
CA THR A 144 -2.23 17.72 3.70
C THR A 144 -1.58 17.82 2.30
N SER A 145 -1.12 18.99 1.88
CA SER A 145 -0.63 19.23 0.50
C SER A 145 0.40 18.20 0.02
N ALA A 146 1.42 17.89 0.81
CA ALA A 146 2.44 16.90 0.46
C ALA A 146 1.87 15.48 0.39
N TYR A 147 1.00 15.13 1.36
CA TYR A 147 0.31 13.84 1.39
C TYR A 147 -0.66 13.70 0.21
N ALA A 148 -1.48 14.72 -0.05
CA ALA A 148 -2.43 14.75 -1.15
C ALA A 148 -1.71 14.62 -2.51
N ALA A 149 -0.65 15.39 -2.72
CA ALA A 149 0.18 15.30 -3.92
C ALA A 149 0.77 13.91 -4.12
N ALA A 150 1.31 13.30 -3.04
CA ALA A 150 1.84 11.94 -3.11
C ALA A 150 0.76 10.91 -3.46
N LYS A 151 -0.44 10.99 -2.83
CA LYS A 151 -1.55 10.06 -3.09
C LYS A 151 -2.15 10.24 -4.48
N ALA A 152 -2.24 11.48 -4.99
CA ALA A 152 -2.61 11.75 -6.38
C ALA A 152 -1.56 11.21 -7.37
N GLY A 153 -0.27 11.34 -7.04
CA GLY A 153 0.83 10.76 -7.80
C GLY A 153 0.75 9.22 -7.85
N ILE A 154 0.43 8.55 -6.75
CA ILE A 154 0.21 7.09 -6.72
C ILE A 154 -0.95 6.70 -7.63
N TRP A 155 -2.07 7.42 -7.58
CA TRP A 155 -3.22 7.18 -8.46
C TRP A 155 -2.81 7.24 -9.93
N SER A 156 -2.14 8.31 -10.34
CA SER A 156 -1.72 8.50 -11.73
C SER A 156 -0.73 7.42 -12.17
N THR A 157 0.34 7.20 -11.40
CA THR A 157 1.39 6.23 -11.76
C THR A 157 0.89 4.79 -11.76
N SER A 158 0.00 4.42 -10.84
CA SER A 158 -0.61 3.08 -10.81
C SER A 158 -1.43 2.79 -12.07
N ARG A 159 -2.19 3.77 -12.56
CA ARG A 159 -3.00 3.63 -13.79
C ARG A 159 -2.14 3.50 -15.04
N VAL A 160 -1.03 4.22 -15.10
CA VAL A 160 -0.06 4.10 -16.20
C VAL A 160 0.59 2.71 -16.15
N ALA A 161 1.15 2.33 -15.00
CA ALA A 161 1.77 1.02 -14.81
C ALA A 161 0.82 -0.15 -15.11
N ALA A 162 -0.47 -0.04 -14.74
CA ALA A 162 -1.48 -1.05 -15.07
C ALA A 162 -1.65 -1.24 -16.58
N LYS A 163 -1.53 -0.18 -17.37
CA LYS A 163 -1.55 -0.27 -18.85
C LYS A 163 -0.26 -0.86 -19.41
N GLU A 164 0.89 -0.53 -18.81
CA GLU A 164 2.19 -1.04 -19.23
C GLU A 164 2.36 -2.56 -19.01
N VAL A 165 1.57 -3.15 -18.10
CA VAL A 165 1.59 -4.60 -17.81
C VAL A 165 0.35 -5.32 -18.34
N ALA A 166 -0.47 -4.70 -19.17
CA ALA A 166 -1.73 -5.26 -19.65
C ALA A 166 -1.57 -6.52 -20.53
N ASP A 167 -0.37 -6.77 -21.02
CA ASP A 167 0.03 -7.97 -21.78
C ASP A 167 0.31 -9.18 -20.89
N ALA A 168 0.37 -9.01 -19.56
CA ALA A 168 0.68 -10.04 -18.58
C ALA A 168 -0.47 -10.25 -17.59
N ASP A 169 -0.48 -11.38 -16.85
CA ASP A 169 -1.38 -11.57 -15.72
C ASP A 169 -0.89 -10.83 -14.47
N ILE A 170 -0.72 -9.52 -14.62
CA ILE A 170 -0.35 -8.61 -13.53
C ILE A 170 -1.45 -7.56 -13.39
N LEU A 171 -2.08 -7.50 -12.22
CA LEU A 171 -3.12 -6.51 -11.94
C LEU A 171 -2.60 -5.51 -10.89
N ILE A 172 -2.68 -4.22 -11.23
CA ILE A 172 -2.25 -3.14 -10.34
C ILE A 172 -3.47 -2.31 -9.98
N ASN A 173 -3.85 -2.33 -8.70
CA ASN A 173 -5.00 -1.60 -8.21
C ASN A 173 -4.64 -0.74 -6.99
N MET A 174 -5.57 0.11 -6.60
CA MET A 174 -5.42 1.01 -5.47
C MET A 174 -6.51 0.75 -4.44
N LEU A 175 -6.17 0.87 -3.17
CA LEU A 175 -7.08 0.66 -2.05
C LEU A 175 -7.18 1.92 -1.20
N ILE A 176 -8.38 2.42 -0.97
CA ILE A 176 -8.71 3.43 0.03
C ILE A 176 -9.13 2.70 1.31
N PRO A 177 -8.34 2.75 2.39
CA PRO A 177 -8.72 2.12 3.65
C PRO A 177 -9.93 2.79 4.32
N GLY A 178 -10.13 4.08 4.04
CA GLY A 178 -11.02 4.93 4.82
C GLY A 178 -10.36 5.43 6.11
N PRO A 179 -11.11 6.23 6.92
CA PRO A 179 -10.65 6.71 8.21
C PRO A 179 -10.48 5.54 9.19
N THR A 180 -9.23 5.20 9.52
CA THR A 180 -8.86 4.01 10.29
C THR A 180 -8.07 4.41 11.54
N ASN A 181 -8.35 3.79 12.68
CA ASN A 181 -7.65 4.03 13.94
C ASN A 181 -6.21 3.49 13.87
N THR A 182 -5.28 4.35 13.54
CA THR A 182 -3.86 4.01 13.40
C THR A 182 -2.99 5.11 13.99
N GLN A 183 -1.70 4.83 14.16
CA GLN A 183 -0.73 5.81 14.65
C GLN A 183 -0.50 6.99 13.69
N ILE A 184 -1.00 6.94 12.47
CA ILE A 184 -0.91 8.03 11.49
C ILE A 184 -1.49 9.35 12.02
N TRP A 185 -2.44 9.28 12.95
CA TRP A 185 -3.09 10.42 13.57
C TRP A 185 -2.28 11.04 14.73
N GLY A 186 -1.15 10.44 15.12
CA GLY A 186 -0.36 10.87 16.29
C GLY A 186 -1.04 10.61 17.64
N LYS A 187 -2.27 10.10 17.65
CA LYS A 187 -3.06 9.72 18.83
C LYS A 187 -4.05 8.61 18.49
N GLU A 188 -4.56 7.94 19.51
CA GLU A 188 -5.61 6.95 19.35
C GLU A 188 -6.95 7.61 18.95
N MET A 189 -7.59 7.08 17.93
CA MET A 189 -8.85 7.56 17.35
C MET A 189 -9.91 6.47 17.42
N ARG A 190 -10.35 6.11 18.65
CA ARG A 190 -11.27 4.98 18.93
C ARG A 190 -12.61 5.01 18.21
N HIS A 191 -13.04 6.18 17.71
CA HIS A 191 -14.27 6.32 16.94
C HIS A 191 -14.10 5.94 15.45
N LEU A 192 -12.88 5.73 14.99
CA LEU A 192 -12.59 5.28 13.64
C LEU A 192 -12.57 3.75 13.57
N GLN A 193 -12.73 3.21 12.36
CA GLN A 193 -12.73 1.76 12.15
C GLN A 193 -11.43 1.08 12.63
N ASP A 194 -11.54 -0.17 13.04
CA ASP A 194 -10.36 -1.00 13.35
C ASP A 194 -9.56 -1.28 12.06
N PRO A 195 -8.21 -1.30 12.11
CA PRO A 195 -7.39 -1.67 10.95
C PRO A 195 -7.79 -3.00 10.29
N LYS A 196 -8.26 -3.98 11.04
CA LYS A 196 -8.71 -5.28 10.53
C LYS A 196 -9.93 -5.18 9.62
N GLU A 197 -10.77 -4.15 9.78
CA GLU A 197 -11.93 -3.94 8.92
C GLU A 197 -11.56 -3.61 7.47
N THR A 198 -10.31 -3.25 7.21
CA THR A 198 -9.78 -3.02 5.86
C THR A 198 -9.36 -4.31 5.14
N TYR A 199 -9.24 -5.42 5.89
CA TYR A 199 -8.72 -6.68 5.37
C TYR A 199 -9.57 -7.33 4.28
N PRO A 200 -10.92 -7.36 4.35
CA PRO A 200 -11.73 -7.95 3.28
C PRO A 200 -11.41 -7.39 1.90
N THR A 201 -11.26 -6.06 1.79
CA THR A 201 -10.87 -5.40 0.54
C THR A 201 -9.46 -5.80 0.10
N ALA A 202 -8.49 -5.83 1.03
CA ALA A 202 -7.13 -6.24 0.72
C ALA A 202 -7.09 -7.69 0.22
N LYS A 203 -7.84 -8.60 0.87
CA LYS A 203 -7.95 -10.01 0.48
C LYS A 203 -8.62 -10.18 -0.88
N MET A 204 -9.71 -9.47 -1.13
CA MET A 204 -10.37 -9.46 -2.43
C MET A 204 -9.41 -9.07 -3.55
N LEU A 205 -8.65 -7.98 -3.38
CA LEU A 205 -7.68 -7.50 -4.38
C LEU A 205 -6.51 -8.47 -4.58
N ALA A 206 -6.05 -9.12 -3.52
CA ALA A 206 -5.00 -10.14 -3.59
C ALA A 206 -5.44 -11.41 -4.35
N LEU A 207 -6.74 -11.68 -4.41
CA LEU A 207 -7.34 -12.86 -5.02
C LEU A 207 -7.97 -12.61 -6.38
N LEU A 208 -7.86 -11.41 -6.95
CA LEU A 208 -8.39 -11.13 -8.27
C LEU A 208 -7.88 -12.15 -9.30
N GLU A 209 -8.80 -12.66 -10.11
CA GLU A 209 -8.47 -13.60 -11.18
C GLU A 209 -7.88 -12.87 -12.39
N LYS A 210 -7.26 -13.63 -13.28
CA LYS A 210 -6.77 -13.13 -14.57
C LYS A 210 -7.88 -12.42 -15.34
N GLY A 211 -7.57 -11.24 -15.89
CA GLY A 211 -8.56 -10.42 -16.60
C GLY A 211 -9.47 -9.61 -15.67
N GLY A 212 -9.25 -9.68 -14.36
CA GLY A 212 -9.93 -8.83 -13.40
C GLY A 212 -9.58 -7.34 -13.55
N PRO A 213 -10.18 -6.48 -12.73
CA PRO A 213 -9.94 -5.03 -12.80
C PRO A 213 -8.46 -4.70 -12.57
N SER A 214 -7.94 -3.76 -13.36
CA SER A 214 -6.59 -3.20 -13.24
C SER A 214 -6.63 -1.69 -13.47
N GLY A 215 -5.82 -0.94 -12.74
CA GLY A 215 -5.82 0.52 -12.77
C GLY A 215 -7.01 1.16 -12.04
N LYS A 216 -7.70 0.40 -11.18
CA LYS A 216 -8.92 0.81 -10.50
C LYS A 216 -8.64 1.14 -9.03
N VAL A 217 -9.50 2.00 -8.47
CA VAL A 217 -9.52 2.32 -7.04
C VAL A 217 -10.67 1.59 -6.37
N PHE A 218 -10.43 1.05 -5.18
CA PHE A 218 -11.44 0.38 -4.38
C PHE A 218 -11.55 1.02 -3.00
N TRP A 219 -12.79 1.23 -2.58
CA TRP A 219 -13.14 1.60 -1.21
C TRP A 219 -14.17 0.60 -0.68
N GLY A 220 -13.78 -0.14 0.34
CA GLY A 220 -14.45 -1.39 0.62
C GLY A 220 -14.27 -2.33 -0.59
N GLU A 221 -15.19 -3.24 -0.79
CA GLU A 221 -15.13 -4.18 -1.92
C GLU A 221 -15.74 -3.63 -3.22
N LYS A 222 -15.88 -2.29 -3.34
CA LYS A 222 -16.50 -1.62 -4.49
C LYS A 222 -15.50 -0.71 -5.20
N GLU A 223 -15.59 -0.65 -6.52
CA GLU A 223 -14.85 0.33 -7.30
C GLU A 223 -15.29 1.74 -6.92
N TYR A 224 -14.31 2.61 -6.67
CA TYR A 224 -14.49 4.00 -6.32
C TYR A 224 -14.05 4.91 -7.48
N PRO A 225 -14.95 5.75 -8.03
CA PRO A 225 -14.66 6.61 -9.18
C PRO A 225 -13.87 7.85 -8.76
N MET A 226 -12.60 7.68 -8.40
CA MET A 226 -11.73 8.77 -7.96
C MET A 226 -11.55 9.84 -9.05
N PHE A 227 -11.58 11.12 -8.69
CA PHE A 227 -11.52 12.27 -9.57
C PHE A 227 -12.67 12.35 -10.61
N ALA A 228 -13.80 11.68 -10.37
CA ALA A 228 -14.96 11.83 -11.23
C ALA A 228 -15.70 13.14 -10.95
N GLU A 229 -16.10 13.86 -11.99
CA GLU A 229 -16.82 15.15 -11.88
C GLU A 229 -18.16 15.03 -11.13
N GLU A 230 -18.79 13.84 -11.16
CA GLU A 230 -20.07 13.55 -10.52
C GLU A 230 -19.96 12.91 -9.12
N ASN A 231 -18.82 13.04 -8.48
CA ASN A 231 -18.63 12.39 -7.17
C ASN A 231 -19.47 13.13 -6.11
N GLU A 232 -20.73 12.73 -5.91
CA GLU A 232 -21.65 13.32 -4.89
C GLU A 232 -21.02 13.32 -3.48
N ILE A 233 -20.04 12.46 -3.24
CA ILE A 233 -19.31 12.37 -1.99
C ILE A 233 -18.41 13.61 -1.78
N LEU A 234 -17.91 14.21 -2.86
CA LEU A 234 -17.12 15.46 -2.78
C LEU A 234 -18.00 16.68 -2.43
N LYS A 235 -19.30 16.60 -2.72
CA LYS A 235 -20.27 17.68 -2.41
C LYS A 235 -20.73 17.69 -0.94
N LYS A 236 -20.56 16.56 -0.24
CA LYS A 236 -20.82 16.44 1.21
C LYS A 236 -19.47 16.53 1.90
N GLY A 237 -19.06 17.71 2.32
CA GLY A 237 -17.81 17.93 3.06
C GLY A 237 -17.59 16.91 4.19
N PRO A 238 -16.39 16.95 4.84
CA PRO A 238 -16.05 16.00 5.89
C PRO A 238 -17.04 16.04 7.05
#